data_3156bb41fc9044d8a511f4d6f65483dd
#
_entry.id   3156bb41fc9044d8a511f4d6f65483dd
#
_cell.length_a   1.000
_cell.length_b   1.000
_cell.length_c   1.000
_cell.angle_alpha   90.00
_cell.angle_beta   90.00
_cell.angle_gamma   90.00
#
_symmetry.space_group_name_H-M   'P 1'
#
loop_
_entity.id
_entity.type
_entity.pdbx_description
1 polymer ?
#
loop_
_entity_poly.entity_id
_entity_poly.type
_entity_poly.pdbx_seq_one_letter_code
_entity_poly.pdbx_strand_id
1 'polypeptide(L)'
;MNDSDSGRRRALDDELQRLEESAKYSAQNQFEQAKQWRGINLMLGIPASALAAIAGAAALASTASAFWAGMLALGAAAFGAVLTTVNASHRTNQAASAANAYLEIQTAARQARLLDLPTSDIDEMRAIVAEITARRDEQNKTAEPPNRWARKRAQKNIKDGGQTYDVDSSDNDG
;
A
#
# COMPACT_ATOMS: atom_id res chain seq x y z
N MET A 1 -5.87 -41.56 10.48
CA MET A 1 -6.06 -40.31 9.71
C MET A 1 -6.63 -40.78 8.35
N ASN A 2 -7.89 -40.44 8.08
CA ASN A 2 -8.56 -40.88 6.86
C ASN A 2 -7.99 -40.14 5.64
N ASP A 3 -7.91 -40.82 4.50
CA ASP A 3 -7.39 -40.25 3.24
C ASP A 3 -8.19 -38.99 2.80
N SER A 4 -9.49 -38.94 3.11
CA SER A 4 -10.36 -37.77 2.93
C SER A 4 -9.95 -36.56 3.76
N ASP A 5 -9.44 -36.75 4.98
CA ASP A 5 -9.05 -35.65 5.87
C ASP A 5 -7.70 -35.06 5.47
N SER A 6 -6.79 -35.90 4.98
CA SER A 6 -5.52 -35.44 4.42
C SER A 6 -5.73 -34.59 3.15
N GLY A 7 -6.67 -34.96 2.30
CA GLY A 7 -7.06 -34.18 1.12
C GLY A 7 -7.68 -32.82 1.48
N ARG A 8 -8.56 -32.78 2.49
CA ARG A 8 -9.16 -31.53 2.97
C ARG A 8 -8.14 -30.58 3.59
N ARG A 9 -7.19 -31.09 4.39
CA ARG A 9 -6.11 -30.28 4.96
C ARG A 9 -5.21 -29.67 3.88
N ARG A 10 -4.88 -30.41 2.83
CA ARG A 10 -4.13 -29.87 1.68
C ARG A 10 -4.89 -28.76 0.97
N ALA A 11 -6.19 -28.94 0.74
CA ALA A 11 -7.02 -27.90 0.13
C ALA A 11 -7.08 -26.62 0.97
N LEU A 12 -7.12 -26.74 2.31
CA LEU A 12 -7.06 -25.60 3.22
C LEU A 12 -5.68 -24.92 3.20
N ASP A 13 -4.59 -25.71 3.17
CA ASP A 13 -3.23 -25.18 3.03
C ASP A 13 -3.06 -24.38 1.73
N ASP A 14 -3.47 -24.96 0.60
CA ASP A 14 -3.44 -24.30 -0.71
C ASP A 14 -4.24 -22.99 -0.72
N GLU A 15 -5.40 -22.95 -0.06
CA GLU A 15 -6.24 -21.74 0.00
C GLU A 15 -5.63 -20.68 0.90
N LEU A 16 -5.08 -21.05 2.06
CA LEU A 16 -4.36 -20.13 2.94
C LEU A 16 -3.13 -19.56 2.25
N GLN A 17 -2.38 -20.38 1.50
CA GLN A 17 -1.24 -19.89 0.72
C GLN A 17 -1.69 -18.90 -0.37
N ARG A 18 -2.78 -19.15 -1.08
CA ARG A 18 -3.33 -18.18 -2.06
C ARG A 18 -3.75 -16.87 -1.40
N LEU A 19 -4.38 -16.93 -0.23
CA LEU A 19 -4.76 -15.73 0.55
C LEU A 19 -3.52 -14.94 0.97
N GLU A 20 -2.49 -15.61 1.49
CA GLU A 20 -1.21 -15.03 1.88
C GLU A 20 -0.55 -14.31 0.69
N GLU A 21 -0.38 -15.00 -0.44
CA GLU A 21 0.22 -14.44 -1.65
C GLU A 21 -0.60 -13.27 -2.22
N SER A 22 -1.92 -13.43 -2.31
CA SER A 22 -2.81 -12.37 -2.79
C SER A 22 -2.72 -11.12 -1.93
N ALA A 23 -2.72 -11.26 -0.61
CA ALA A 23 -2.59 -10.15 0.31
C ALA A 23 -1.21 -9.49 0.22
N LYS A 24 -0.12 -10.27 0.10
CA LYS A 24 1.24 -9.80 -0.12
C LYS A 24 1.34 -8.90 -1.36
N TYR A 25 0.81 -9.36 -2.51
CA TYR A 25 0.82 -8.57 -3.75
C TYR A 25 -0.04 -7.31 -3.63
N SER A 26 -1.18 -7.41 -2.98
CA SER A 26 -2.07 -6.26 -2.76
C SER A 26 -1.44 -5.21 -1.86
N ALA A 27 -0.80 -5.61 -0.76
CA ALA A 27 -0.06 -4.72 0.13
C ALA A 27 1.03 -3.95 -0.63
N GLN A 28 1.86 -4.66 -1.41
CA GLN A 28 2.93 -4.03 -2.19
C GLN A 28 2.38 -3.05 -3.23
N ASN A 29 1.30 -3.41 -3.93
CA ASN A 29 0.65 -2.51 -4.88
C ASN A 29 0.21 -1.20 -4.21
N GLN A 30 -0.37 -1.28 -3.01
CA GLN A 30 -0.84 -0.12 -2.26
C GLN A 30 0.32 0.71 -1.70
N PHE A 31 1.42 0.09 -1.24
CA PHE A 31 2.62 0.82 -0.84
C PHE A 31 3.26 1.60 -1.98
N GLU A 32 3.36 1.01 -3.17
CA GLU A 32 3.89 1.71 -4.34
C GLU A 32 2.97 2.86 -4.77
N GLN A 33 1.65 2.69 -4.63
CA GLN A 33 0.70 3.77 -4.87
C GLN A 33 0.84 4.90 -3.84
N ALA A 34 1.02 4.59 -2.56
CA ALA A 34 1.27 5.57 -1.51
C ALA A 34 2.56 6.38 -1.78
N LYS A 35 3.66 5.71 -2.18
CA LYS A 35 4.91 6.37 -2.58
C LYS A 35 4.70 7.32 -3.76
N GLN A 36 3.90 6.93 -4.74
CA GLN A 36 3.59 7.76 -5.90
C GLN A 36 2.83 9.03 -5.49
N TRP A 37 1.76 8.89 -4.69
CA TRP A 37 0.99 10.04 -4.22
C TRP A 37 1.82 10.97 -3.35
N ARG A 38 2.70 10.42 -2.50
CA ARG A 38 3.66 11.20 -1.73
C ARG A 38 4.61 11.98 -2.64
N GLY A 39 5.11 11.37 -3.70
CA GLY A 39 5.95 12.05 -4.71
C GLY A 39 5.23 13.22 -5.37
N ILE A 40 3.97 13.02 -5.81
CA ILE A 40 3.13 14.08 -6.39
C ILE A 40 2.92 15.22 -5.38
N ASN A 41 2.62 14.88 -4.12
CA ASN A 41 2.45 15.88 -3.06
C ASN A 41 3.69 16.75 -2.86
N LEU A 42 4.88 16.15 -2.87
CA LEU A 42 6.14 16.89 -2.74
C LEU A 42 6.47 17.71 -3.99
N MET A 43 6.25 17.15 -5.20
CA MET A 43 6.49 17.85 -6.47
C MET A 43 5.63 19.12 -6.63
N LEU A 44 4.42 19.12 -6.09
CA LEU A 44 3.52 20.26 -6.16
C LEU A 44 3.69 21.19 -4.94
N GLY A 45 3.87 20.64 -3.76
CA GLY A 45 3.92 21.40 -2.52
C GLY A 45 5.21 22.20 -2.34
N ILE A 46 6.38 21.64 -2.71
CA ILE A 46 7.66 22.35 -2.58
C ILE A 46 7.71 23.59 -3.47
N PRO A 47 7.40 23.52 -4.78
CA PRO A 47 7.36 24.72 -5.62
C PRO A 47 6.32 25.75 -5.15
N ALA A 48 5.12 25.31 -4.72
CA ALA A 48 4.10 26.20 -4.20
C ALA A 48 4.61 27.01 -3.00
N SER A 49 5.24 26.33 -2.04
CA SER A 49 5.78 26.97 -0.83
C SER A 49 6.94 27.90 -1.14
N ALA A 50 7.85 27.49 -2.03
CA ALA A 50 8.99 28.31 -2.43
C ALA A 50 8.54 29.60 -3.15
N LEU A 51 7.62 29.49 -4.10
CA LEU A 51 7.06 30.66 -4.81
C LEU A 51 6.31 31.59 -3.86
N ALA A 52 5.54 31.05 -2.92
CA ALA A 52 4.84 31.88 -1.93
C ALA A 52 5.81 32.63 -1.00
N ALA A 53 6.89 31.97 -0.55
CA ALA A 53 7.91 32.59 0.29
C ALA A 53 8.66 33.69 -0.45
N ILE A 54 9.06 33.47 -1.71
CA ILE A 54 9.75 34.48 -2.52
C ILE A 54 8.82 35.66 -2.82
N ALA A 55 7.55 35.40 -3.18
CA ALA A 55 6.56 36.44 -3.42
C ALA A 55 6.35 37.33 -2.17
N GLY A 56 6.21 36.70 -0.99
CA GLY A 56 6.07 37.41 0.29
C GLY A 56 7.28 38.26 0.64
N ALA A 57 8.50 37.71 0.50
CA ALA A 57 9.74 38.43 0.74
C ALA A 57 9.90 39.64 -0.22
N ALA A 58 9.59 39.47 -1.50
CA ALA A 58 9.64 40.51 -2.51
C ALA A 58 8.63 41.65 -2.22
N ALA A 59 7.43 41.28 -1.75
CA ALA A 59 6.42 42.28 -1.36
C ALA A 59 6.84 43.09 -0.15
N LEU A 60 7.50 42.51 0.86
CA LEU A 60 7.96 43.19 2.07
C LEU A 60 9.20 44.04 1.80
N ALA A 61 10.10 43.64 0.91
CA ALA A 61 11.34 44.36 0.62
C ALA A 61 11.15 45.65 -0.18
N SER A 62 9.96 45.90 -0.73
CA SER A 62 9.64 47.05 -1.60
C SER A 62 10.58 47.27 -2.79
N THR A 63 11.44 46.26 -3.10
CA THR A 63 12.50 46.36 -4.11
C THR A 63 12.08 45.72 -5.44
N ALA A 64 11.10 44.82 -5.43
CA ALA A 64 10.54 44.19 -6.62
C ALA A 64 9.34 44.98 -7.13
N SER A 65 9.15 45.03 -8.46
CA SER A 65 7.90 45.58 -9.00
C SER A 65 6.71 44.70 -8.52
N ALA A 66 5.60 45.34 -8.15
CA ALA A 66 4.37 44.66 -7.72
C ALA A 66 3.89 43.63 -8.73
N PHE A 67 4.22 43.83 -10.00
CA PHE A 67 3.91 42.87 -11.09
C PHE A 67 4.57 41.52 -10.87
N TRP A 68 5.90 41.47 -10.60
CA TRP A 68 6.62 40.22 -10.41
C TRP A 68 6.22 39.49 -9.13
N ALA A 69 6.00 40.21 -8.05
CA ALA A 69 5.49 39.64 -6.80
C ALA A 69 4.09 39.01 -7.03
N GLY A 70 3.23 39.68 -7.77
CA GLY A 70 1.90 39.20 -8.16
C GLY A 70 1.97 37.94 -9.02
N MET A 71 2.85 37.88 -10.02
CA MET A 71 3.04 36.70 -10.88
C MET A 71 3.52 35.48 -10.09
N LEU A 72 4.46 35.67 -9.15
CA LEU A 72 4.94 34.60 -8.27
C LEU A 72 3.81 34.09 -7.35
N ALA A 73 3.02 34.99 -6.81
CA ALA A 73 1.86 34.64 -5.97
C ALA A 73 0.81 33.86 -6.75
N LEU A 74 0.52 34.24 -8.00
CA LEU A 74 -0.40 33.49 -8.88
C LEU A 74 0.14 32.11 -9.20
N GLY A 75 1.45 31.97 -9.44
CA GLY A 75 2.09 30.64 -9.63
C GLY A 75 1.95 29.77 -8.39
N ALA A 76 2.23 30.31 -7.20
CA ALA A 76 2.04 29.60 -5.93
C ALA A 76 0.58 29.15 -5.74
N ALA A 77 -0.38 30.04 -6.02
CA ALA A 77 -1.80 29.74 -5.91
C ALA A 77 -2.24 28.63 -6.90
N ALA A 78 -1.73 28.63 -8.14
CA ALA A 78 -2.00 27.58 -9.12
C ALA A 78 -1.53 26.21 -8.64
N PHE A 79 -0.29 26.09 -8.15
CA PHE A 79 0.21 24.85 -7.55
C PHE A 79 -0.61 24.40 -6.34
N GLY A 80 -0.96 25.35 -5.46
CA GLY A 80 -1.80 25.07 -4.30
C GLY A 80 -3.20 24.58 -4.68
N ALA A 81 -3.83 25.18 -5.68
CA ALA A 81 -5.13 24.74 -6.20
C ALA A 81 -5.09 23.32 -6.77
N VAL A 82 -4.06 22.99 -7.56
CA VAL A 82 -3.85 21.62 -8.06
C VAL A 82 -3.65 20.65 -6.91
N LEU A 83 -2.81 21.00 -5.93
CA LEU A 83 -2.53 20.15 -4.77
C LEU A 83 -3.82 19.83 -3.98
N THR A 84 -4.65 20.85 -3.75
CA THR A 84 -5.93 20.70 -3.05
C THR A 84 -6.91 19.82 -3.85
N THR A 85 -7.01 20.05 -5.16
CA THR A 85 -7.91 19.30 -6.03
C THR A 85 -7.52 17.83 -6.14
N VAL A 86 -6.22 17.54 -6.28
CA VAL A 86 -5.68 16.17 -6.36
C VAL A 86 -5.78 15.46 -5.01
N ASN A 87 -5.75 16.19 -3.91
CA ASN A 87 -5.78 15.67 -2.53
C ASN A 87 -4.75 14.56 -2.30
N ALA A 88 -3.52 14.77 -2.80
CA ALA A 88 -2.47 13.76 -2.82
C ALA A 88 -2.08 13.24 -1.43
N SER A 89 -2.16 14.08 -0.41
CA SER A 89 -1.89 13.69 0.98
C SER A 89 -2.93 12.68 1.50
N HIS A 90 -4.21 12.92 1.26
CA HIS A 90 -5.28 11.99 1.65
C HIS A 90 -5.13 10.65 0.93
N ARG A 91 -4.87 10.66 -0.38
CA ARG A 91 -4.65 9.44 -1.17
C ARG A 91 -3.41 8.66 -0.71
N THR A 92 -2.35 9.35 -0.29
CA THR A 92 -1.16 8.71 0.32
C THR A 92 -1.55 7.92 1.56
N ASN A 93 -2.28 8.57 2.48
CA ASN A 93 -2.69 7.95 3.74
C ASN A 93 -3.67 6.78 3.51
N GLN A 94 -4.62 6.95 2.60
CA GLN A 94 -5.57 5.90 2.24
C GLN A 94 -4.86 4.67 1.65
N ALA A 95 -3.93 4.85 0.72
CA ALA A 95 -3.16 3.76 0.14
C ALA A 95 -2.25 3.09 1.19
N ALA A 96 -1.60 3.86 2.08
CA ALA A 96 -0.79 3.30 3.15
C ALA A 96 -1.63 2.50 4.17
N SER A 97 -2.81 3.00 4.54
CA SER A 97 -3.74 2.28 5.42
C SER A 97 -4.22 0.98 4.78
N ALA A 98 -4.57 1.00 3.49
CA ALA A 98 -4.95 -0.19 2.75
C ALA A 98 -3.81 -1.22 2.69
N ALA A 99 -2.56 -0.75 2.47
CA ALA A 99 -1.38 -1.61 2.47
C ALA A 99 -1.19 -2.33 3.81
N ASN A 100 -1.32 -1.61 4.92
CA ASN A 100 -1.21 -2.19 6.27
C ASN A 100 -2.32 -3.22 6.53
N ALA A 101 -3.56 -2.94 6.14
CA ALA A 101 -4.66 -3.89 6.27
C ALA A 101 -4.40 -5.20 5.49
N TYR A 102 -3.82 -5.12 4.28
CA TYR A 102 -3.41 -6.31 3.55
C TYR A 102 -2.26 -7.07 4.22
N LEU A 103 -1.30 -6.38 4.88
CA LEU A 103 -0.25 -7.05 5.67
C LEU A 103 -0.82 -7.80 6.88
N GLU A 104 -1.85 -7.27 7.52
CA GLU A 104 -2.55 -7.97 8.60
C GLU A 104 -3.22 -9.25 8.08
N ILE A 105 -3.89 -9.19 6.90
CA ILE A 105 -4.50 -10.35 6.25
C ILE A 105 -3.45 -11.38 5.86
N GLN A 106 -2.32 -10.95 5.29
CA GLN A 106 -1.19 -11.81 4.97
C GLN A 106 -0.67 -12.54 6.21
N THR A 107 -0.45 -11.80 7.30
CA THR A 107 0.05 -12.37 8.55
C THR A 107 -0.95 -13.38 9.14
N ALA A 108 -2.25 -13.04 9.15
CA ALA A 108 -3.29 -13.95 9.62
C ALA A 108 -3.34 -15.25 8.80
N ALA A 109 -3.29 -15.17 7.47
CA ALA A 109 -3.28 -16.33 6.60
C ALA A 109 -2.06 -17.22 6.82
N ARG A 110 -0.86 -16.61 6.98
CA ARG A 110 0.37 -17.35 7.27
C ARG A 110 0.32 -18.02 8.64
N GLN A 111 -0.15 -17.33 9.68
CA GLN A 111 -0.28 -17.90 11.02
C GLN A 111 -1.29 -19.06 11.03
N ALA A 112 -2.46 -18.88 10.42
CA ALA A 112 -3.45 -19.94 10.29
C ALA A 112 -2.89 -21.17 9.57
N ARG A 113 -2.08 -20.96 8.52
CA ARG A 113 -1.44 -22.05 7.76
C ARG A 113 -0.37 -22.80 8.55
N LEU A 114 0.53 -22.05 9.21
CA LEU A 114 1.72 -22.65 9.84
C LEU A 114 1.49 -23.11 11.27
N LEU A 115 0.60 -22.44 12.01
CA LEU A 115 0.42 -22.70 13.45
C LEU A 115 -0.90 -23.42 13.74
N ASP A 116 -2.00 -23.00 13.12
CA ASP A 116 -3.34 -23.50 13.45
C ASP A 116 -3.70 -24.75 12.66
N LEU A 117 -3.42 -24.80 11.34
CA LEU A 117 -3.76 -25.91 10.45
C LEU A 117 -3.23 -27.28 10.92
N PRO A 118 -2.00 -27.40 11.50
CA PRO A 118 -1.51 -28.68 11.97
C PRO A 118 -2.26 -29.23 13.18
N THR A 119 -2.85 -28.35 14.02
CA THR A 119 -3.39 -28.68 15.34
C THR A 119 -4.90 -28.59 15.46
N SER A 120 -5.54 -27.71 14.67
CA SER A 120 -6.97 -27.46 14.73
C SER A 120 -7.80 -28.48 13.94
N ASP A 121 -9.09 -28.52 14.27
CA ASP A 121 -10.09 -29.32 13.52
C ASP A 121 -10.37 -28.69 12.14
N ILE A 122 -10.82 -29.54 11.20
CA ILE A 122 -11.06 -29.14 9.80
C ILE A 122 -12.20 -28.08 9.71
N ASP A 123 -13.26 -28.26 10.50
CA ASP A 123 -14.39 -27.34 10.47
C ASP A 123 -14.03 -25.98 11.09
N GLU A 124 -13.21 -25.97 12.15
CA GLU A 124 -12.63 -24.77 12.73
C GLU A 124 -11.75 -24.02 11.70
N MET A 125 -10.87 -24.75 11.02
CA MET A 125 -10.00 -24.18 9.98
C MET A 125 -10.80 -23.60 8.80
N ARG A 126 -11.90 -24.22 8.40
CA ARG A 126 -12.80 -23.65 7.38
C ARG A 126 -13.41 -22.33 7.82
N ALA A 127 -13.78 -22.20 9.09
CA ALA A 127 -14.30 -20.95 9.65
C ALA A 127 -13.23 -19.85 9.62
N ILE A 128 -11.99 -20.17 10.02
CA ILE A 128 -10.84 -19.23 9.96
C ILE A 128 -10.57 -18.77 8.53
N VAL A 129 -10.51 -19.70 7.56
CA VAL A 129 -10.32 -19.35 6.14
C VAL A 129 -11.44 -18.46 5.62
N ALA A 130 -12.71 -18.75 5.99
CA ALA A 130 -13.85 -17.94 5.60
C ALA A 130 -13.77 -16.52 6.17
N GLU A 131 -13.33 -16.37 7.42
CA GLU A 131 -13.14 -15.06 8.06
C GLU A 131 -12.04 -14.25 7.37
N ILE A 132 -10.87 -14.84 7.14
CA ILE A 132 -9.75 -14.18 6.46
C ILE A 132 -10.15 -13.76 5.04
N THR A 133 -10.89 -14.62 4.33
CA THR A 133 -11.43 -14.32 3.00
C THR A 133 -12.39 -13.14 3.04
N ALA A 134 -13.30 -13.11 4.00
CA ALA A 134 -14.26 -12.00 4.16
C ALA A 134 -13.54 -10.67 4.45
N ARG A 135 -12.52 -10.67 5.30
CA ARG A 135 -11.68 -9.48 5.58
C ARG A 135 -10.96 -8.99 4.32
N ARG A 136 -10.39 -9.91 3.51
CA ARG A 136 -9.76 -9.56 2.24
C ARG A 136 -10.75 -8.96 1.25
N ASP A 137 -11.94 -9.54 1.13
CA ASP A 137 -12.96 -9.09 0.19
C ASP A 137 -13.52 -7.72 0.59
N GLU A 138 -13.67 -7.46 1.89
CA GLU A 138 -14.06 -6.12 2.38
C GLU A 138 -12.97 -5.09 2.08
N GLN A 139 -11.69 -5.44 2.30
CA GLN A 139 -10.57 -4.56 1.95
C GLN A 139 -10.50 -4.29 0.45
N ASN A 140 -10.77 -5.28 -0.40
CA ASN A 140 -10.82 -5.11 -1.85
C ASN A 140 -11.92 -4.15 -2.33
N LYS A 141 -13.05 -4.07 -1.62
CA LYS A 141 -14.15 -3.12 -1.94
C LYS A 141 -13.78 -1.67 -1.62
N THR A 142 -12.99 -1.46 -0.57
CA THR A 142 -12.66 -0.12 -0.05
C THR A 142 -11.36 0.44 -0.60
N ALA A 143 -10.42 -0.41 -1.00
CA ALA A 143 -9.13 -0.01 -1.52
C ALA A 143 -9.24 0.61 -2.92
N GLU A 144 -8.54 1.75 -3.13
CA GLU A 144 -8.42 2.32 -4.47
C GLU A 144 -7.62 1.37 -5.39
N PRO A 145 -8.11 1.07 -6.62
CA PRO A 145 -7.40 0.19 -7.52
C PRO A 145 -6.01 0.73 -7.87
N PRO A 146 -4.95 -0.07 -7.74
CA PRO A 146 -3.60 0.37 -8.04
C PRO A 146 -3.45 0.63 -9.54
N ASN A 147 -2.77 1.72 -9.90
CA ASN A 147 -2.47 2.05 -11.28
C ASN A 147 -1.42 1.08 -11.88
N ARG A 148 -1.28 1.10 -13.22
CA ARG A 148 -0.37 0.18 -13.95
C ARG A 148 1.09 0.33 -13.52
N TRP A 149 1.50 1.53 -13.14
CA TRP A 149 2.87 1.82 -12.73
C TRP A 149 3.17 1.26 -11.32
N ALA A 150 2.24 1.46 -10.37
CA ALA A 150 2.34 0.87 -9.04
C ALA A 150 2.42 -0.66 -9.11
N ARG A 151 1.58 -1.29 -9.95
CA ARG A 151 1.63 -2.75 -10.19
C ARG A 151 2.98 -3.24 -10.71
N LYS A 152 3.55 -2.56 -11.73
CA LYS A 152 4.86 -2.94 -12.29
C LYS A 152 5.98 -2.83 -11.25
N ARG A 153 5.98 -1.78 -10.43
CA ARG A 153 6.96 -1.60 -9.36
C ARG A 153 6.79 -2.61 -8.23
N ALA A 154 5.56 -2.88 -7.81
CA ALA A 154 5.27 -3.90 -6.80
C ALA A 154 5.75 -5.28 -7.25
N GLN A 155 5.46 -5.68 -8.49
CA GLN A 155 5.94 -6.94 -9.06
C GLN A 155 7.47 -7.02 -9.09
N LYS A 156 8.14 -5.91 -9.47
CA LYS A 156 9.60 -5.86 -9.44
C LYS A 156 10.14 -6.00 -8.03
N ASN A 157 9.60 -5.25 -7.06
CA ASN A 157 10.05 -5.29 -5.67
C ASN A 157 9.89 -6.69 -5.04
N ILE A 158 8.78 -7.39 -5.33
CA ILE A 158 8.58 -8.76 -4.87
C ILE A 158 9.60 -9.72 -5.50
N LYS A 159 9.85 -9.59 -6.82
CA LYS A 159 10.86 -10.41 -7.51
C LYS A 159 12.28 -10.15 -7.00
N ASP A 160 12.58 -8.92 -6.62
CA ASP A 160 13.87 -8.51 -6.07
C ASP A 160 14.01 -8.86 -4.56
N GLY A 161 13.08 -9.64 -3.98
CA GLY A 161 13.17 -10.14 -2.60
C GLY A 161 12.73 -9.14 -1.52
N GLY A 162 12.03 -8.06 -1.88
CA GLY A 162 11.62 -7.00 -0.94
C GLY A 162 10.66 -7.41 0.19
N GLN A 163 10.24 -8.67 0.23
CA GLN A 163 9.43 -9.28 1.30
C GLN A 163 9.91 -10.69 1.67
N THR A 164 11.17 -10.98 1.44
CA THR A 164 11.80 -12.24 1.88
C THR A 164 12.37 -12.01 3.27
N TYR A 165 12.07 -12.88 4.21
CA TYR A 165 12.66 -12.88 5.56
C TYR A 165 13.87 -13.81 5.60
N ASP A 166 14.87 -13.47 6.40
CA ASP A 166 16.09 -14.28 6.54
C ASP A 166 15.79 -15.72 6.99
N VAL A 167 14.73 -15.91 7.80
CA VAL A 167 14.26 -17.23 8.24
C VAL A 167 13.77 -18.11 7.09
N ASP A 168 13.20 -17.50 6.03
CA ASP A 168 12.69 -18.24 4.85
C ASP A 168 13.84 -18.64 3.90
N SER A 169 15.02 -17.99 4.04
CA SER A 169 16.20 -18.25 3.22
C SER A 169 17.01 -19.45 3.74
N SER A 170 16.95 -19.74 5.05
CA SER A 170 17.70 -20.80 5.69
C SER A 170 17.15 -22.21 5.44
N ASP A 171 15.88 -22.36 5.05
CA ASP A 171 15.24 -23.65 4.74
C ASP A 171 15.57 -24.20 3.34
N ASN A 172 16.20 -23.40 2.46
CA ASN A 172 16.53 -23.81 1.09
C ASN A 172 17.95 -24.40 0.93
N ASP A 173 18.79 -24.35 1.97
CA ASP A 173 20.19 -24.85 1.97
C ASP A 173 20.38 -26.18 2.74
N GLY A 174 19.30 -26.92 3.05
CA GLY A 174 19.32 -28.21 3.76
C GLY A 174 19.09 -29.43 2.87
#